data_59064d729325462531955882e239383a
#
_entry.id   59064d729325462531955882e239383a
#
_cell.length_a   1.000
_cell.length_b   1.000
_cell.length_c   1.000
_cell.angle_alpha   90.00
_cell.angle_beta   90.00
_cell.angle_gamma   90.00
#
_symmetry.space_group_name_H-M   'P 1'
#
loop_
_entity.id
_entity.type
_entity.pdbx_description
1 polymer ?
#
loop_
_entity_poly.entity_id
_entity_poly.type
_entity_poly.pdbx_seq_one_letter_code
_entity_poly.pdbx_strand_id
1 'polypeptide(L)'
;MSTFDNPFDPARRLRAGACSCGQHASQSEHEATLQLRCDIPETEDKRYEGVVASAVMRAVFPKEVARRAFLKSVGASSALAALSQFFPIKTATEVFAQGAGKLEKTDLKVGFIPITCATPIIMADPLGFYKKQGLNVEVVKTAGWAVIRDKTINKEYDAAHMLAPMPIAISLGLGSQPIPYTVPAIENINGQGITLAMKHKDKRDPKDWKGFKLAIPFDYSMHNYLLRYYLAEHGIDPDTDVQLRSVPPPEMVANLRADNIDGFLAPDNICQRAIYDGVGFMHILSKEIWDGHPCCSFAASKEFITTSPNSFAALTRAIVDATAYASKAENRKSIAEAIAPAAYLNAPPVVLEQVLTGTYADGLGGIKTDAKRVDFDPFPWQSFAVWMMTQMR
;
A
#
# COMPACT_ATOMS: atom_id res chain seq x y z
N MET A 1 28.52 2.57 14.54
CA MET A 1 28.31 1.82 13.28
C MET A 1 26.83 1.77 13.06
N SER A 2 26.37 2.20 11.89
CA SER A 2 24.96 2.14 11.52
C SER A 2 24.55 0.68 11.42
N THR A 3 23.54 0.26 12.19
CA THR A 3 22.97 -1.09 12.17
C THR A 3 22.06 -1.33 10.97
N PHE A 4 22.22 -0.60 9.89
CA PHE A 4 21.75 -1.00 8.58
C PHE A 4 22.81 -1.92 7.96
N ASP A 5 22.96 -3.10 8.57
CA ASP A 5 23.60 -4.22 7.91
C ASP A 5 22.88 -4.46 6.57
N ASN A 6 23.66 -4.73 5.56
CA ASN A 6 23.20 -4.96 4.21
C ASN A 6 21.96 -5.91 4.21
N PRO A 7 20.76 -5.44 3.88
CA PRO A 7 19.57 -6.29 3.86
C PRO A 7 19.63 -7.38 2.77
N PHE A 8 20.69 -7.36 1.95
CA PHE A 8 20.98 -8.30 0.87
C PHE A 8 22.15 -9.24 1.21
N ASP A 9 22.58 -9.31 2.49
CA ASP A 9 23.56 -10.32 2.89
C ASP A 9 22.90 -11.70 2.83
N PRO A 10 23.31 -12.59 1.88
CA PRO A 10 22.72 -13.92 1.72
C PRO A 10 22.89 -14.82 2.94
N ALA A 11 23.82 -14.48 3.86
CA ALA A 11 23.98 -15.15 5.15
C ALA A 11 22.93 -14.70 6.20
N ARG A 12 22.24 -13.59 5.95
CA ARG A 12 21.18 -13.05 6.80
C ARG A 12 19.83 -13.13 6.07
N ARG A 13 19.22 -14.30 6.07
CA ARG A 13 17.81 -14.42 5.67
C ARG A 13 17.00 -13.40 6.46
N LEU A 14 16.15 -12.63 5.75
CA LEU A 14 15.06 -11.91 6.39
C LEU A 14 14.25 -12.94 7.17
N ARG A 15 14.51 -13.06 8.46
CA ARG A 15 13.78 -14.00 9.32
C ARG A 15 12.38 -13.41 9.45
N ALA A 16 11.43 -14.04 8.81
CA ALA A 16 10.03 -13.83 9.15
C ALA A 16 9.90 -13.97 10.67
N GLY A 17 9.59 -12.88 11.37
CA GLY A 17 9.29 -12.90 12.77
C GLY A 17 10.21 -12.14 13.72
N ALA A 18 11.40 -11.69 13.33
CA ALA A 18 12.24 -10.91 14.24
C ALA A 18 12.01 -9.40 14.07
N CYS A 19 11.75 -8.70 15.18
CA CYS A 19 11.65 -7.25 15.18
C CYS A 19 12.99 -6.60 14.81
N SER A 20 12.96 -5.61 13.91
CA SER A 20 14.15 -4.84 13.50
C SER A 20 14.85 -4.09 14.61
N CYS A 21 14.21 -3.90 15.77
CA CYS A 21 14.83 -3.26 16.95
C CYS A 21 15.76 -4.18 17.73
N GLY A 22 15.78 -5.50 17.46
CA GLY A 22 16.62 -6.50 18.11
C GLY A 22 16.24 -6.84 19.56
N GLN A 23 15.14 -6.27 20.09
CA GLN A 23 14.72 -6.46 21.49
C GLN A 23 13.43 -7.26 21.64
N HIS A 24 12.75 -7.57 20.56
CA HIS A 24 11.47 -8.29 20.53
C HIS A 24 11.55 -9.48 19.57
N ALA A 25 10.85 -10.56 19.91
CA ALA A 25 10.84 -11.78 19.09
C ALA A 25 10.06 -11.59 17.77
N SER A 26 9.11 -10.62 17.72
CA SER A 26 8.30 -10.32 16.54
C SER A 26 7.96 -8.83 16.47
N GLN A 27 7.54 -8.38 15.28
CA GLN A 27 7.03 -7.01 15.09
C GLN A 27 5.74 -6.79 15.89
N SER A 28 4.87 -7.79 15.99
CA SER A 28 3.64 -7.72 16.80
C SER A 28 3.93 -7.58 18.30
N GLU A 29 4.98 -8.21 18.81
CA GLU A 29 5.41 -8.03 20.19
C GLU A 29 5.98 -6.62 20.44
N HIS A 30 6.71 -6.08 19.44
CA HIS A 30 7.16 -4.70 19.48
C HIS A 30 5.99 -3.72 19.53
N GLU A 31 5.01 -3.88 18.67
CA GLU A 31 3.82 -3.05 18.60
C GLU A 31 2.98 -3.16 19.88
N ALA A 32 2.78 -4.37 20.41
CA ALA A 32 2.11 -4.58 21.69
C ALA A 32 2.86 -3.89 22.85
N THR A 33 4.20 -3.94 22.85
CA THR A 33 5.02 -3.24 23.85
C THR A 33 4.96 -1.73 23.69
N LEU A 34 4.86 -1.22 22.49
CA LEU A 34 4.64 0.21 22.22
C LEU A 34 3.23 0.64 22.65
N GLN A 35 2.21 -0.16 22.41
CA GLN A 35 0.84 0.09 22.87
C GLN A 35 0.72 0.12 24.39
N LEU A 36 1.48 -0.71 25.09
CA LEU A 36 1.58 -0.71 26.57
C LEU A 36 2.37 0.48 27.13
N ARG A 37 3.24 1.10 26.33
CA ARG A 37 4.08 2.25 26.74
C ARG A 37 3.56 3.61 26.28
N CYS A 38 2.69 3.63 25.28
CA CYS A 38 2.04 4.84 24.82
C CYS A 38 0.63 4.84 25.37
N ASP A 39 0.34 5.77 26.31
CA ASP A 39 -1.04 6.19 26.54
C ASP A 39 -1.60 6.57 25.18
N ILE A 40 -2.54 5.78 24.65
CA ILE A 40 -3.22 6.07 23.39
C ILE A 40 -3.90 7.41 23.63
N PRO A 41 -3.60 8.46 22.85
CA PRO A 41 -4.24 9.75 23.05
C PRO A 41 -5.75 9.58 22.94
N GLU A 42 -6.48 9.84 24.01
CA GLU A 42 -7.94 9.65 24.07
C GLU A 42 -8.70 10.56 23.11
N THR A 43 -8.04 11.64 22.64
CA THR A 43 -8.64 12.63 21.75
C THR A 43 -7.78 12.87 20.52
N GLU A 44 -8.42 13.30 19.43
CA GLU A 44 -7.77 13.66 18.17
C GLU A 44 -6.74 14.79 18.38
N ASP A 45 -7.08 15.77 19.24
CA ASP A 45 -6.17 16.88 19.59
C ASP A 45 -4.86 16.41 20.19
N LYS A 46 -4.88 15.42 21.08
CA LYS A 46 -3.67 14.83 21.65
C LYS A 46 -2.82 14.08 20.61
N ARG A 47 -3.47 13.51 19.60
CA ARG A 47 -2.74 12.88 18.47
C ARG A 47 -2.02 13.93 17.64
N TYR A 48 -2.68 15.05 17.32
CA TYR A 48 -2.07 16.16 16.60
C TYR A 48 -0.94 16.80 17.40
N GLU A 49 -1.12 17.00 18.70
CA GLU A 49 -0.06 17.48 19.59
C GLU A 49 1.18 16.57 19.56
N GLY A 50 0.99 15.25 19.59
CA GLY A 50 2.06 14.29 19.48
C GLY A 50 2.80 14.35 18.13
N VAL A 51 2.07 14.53 17.03
CA VAL A 51 2.65 14.68 15.69
C VAL A 51 3.47 15.96 15.57
N VAL A 52 2.93 17.10 16.02
CA VAL A 52 3.61 18.39 16.02
C VAL A 52 4.86 18.35 16.90
N ALA A 53 4.76 17.81 18.11
CA ALA A 53 5.89 17.65 19.02
C ALA A 53 7.00 16.78 18.42
N SER A 54 6.63 15.70 17.74
CA SER A 54 7.59 14.83 17.03
C SER A 54 8.29 15.55 15.88
N ALA A 55 7.57 16.39 15.13
CA ALA A 55 8.14 17.20 14.05
C ALA A 55 9.11 18.24 14.58
N VAL A 56 8.75 18.96 15.64
CA VAL A 56 9.62 19.94 16.33
C VAL A 56 10.88 19.25 16.87
N MET A 57 10.73 18.09 17.52
CA MET A 57 11.86 17.30 18.03
C MET A 57 12.83 16.90 16.93
N ARG A 58 12.33 16.54 15.74
CA ARG A 58 13.18 16.22 14.57
C ARG A 58 13.89 17.44 14.02
N ALA A 59 13.24 18.58 14.02
CA ALA A 59 13.83 19.84 13.55
C ALA A 59 14.94 20.32 14.51
N VAL A 60 14.74 20.23 15.84
CA VAL A 60 15.71 20.65 16.84
C VAL A 60 16.87 19.65 16.97
N PHE A 61 16.57 18.37 16.86
CA PHE A 61 17.56 17.28 16.97
C PHE A 61 17.56 16.45 15.67
N PRO A 62 18.16 16.93 14.58
CA PRO A 62 18.17 16.21 13.30
C PRO A 62 18.94 14.89 13.38
N LYS A 63 19.94 14.78 14.27
CA LYS A 63 20.66 13.53 14.49
C LYS A 63 19.90 12.63 15.48
N GLU A 64 19.55 11.43 15.05
CA GLU A 64 18.77 10.46 15.82
C GLU A 64 19.41 10.14 17.17
N VAL A 65 20.73 9.99 17.21
CA VAL A 65 21.49 9.68 18.44
C VAL A 65 21.32 10.80 19.47
N ALA A 66 21.40 12.08 19.05
CA ALA A 66 21.20 13.22 19.94
C ALA A 66 19.77 13.30 20.46
N ARG A 67 18.79 13.04 19.62
CA ARG A 67 17.36 13.00 19.96
C ARG A 67 17.06 11.89 20.98
N ARG A 68 17.59 10.69 20.77
CA ARG A 68 17.42 9.56 21.70
C ARG A 68 18.12 9.84 23.04
N ALA A 69 19.30 10.44 23.03
CA ALA A 69 20.00 10.82 24.26
C ALA A 69 19.20 11.85 25.06
N PHE A 70 18.67 12.88 24.40
CA PHE A 70 17.82 13.88 25.03
C PHE A 70 16.54 13.27 25.63
N LEU A 71 15.81 12.45 24.87
CA LEU A 71 14.59 11.78 25.36
C LEU A 71 14.87 10.83 26.53
N LYS A 72 16.02 10.16 26.55
CA LYS A 72 16.43 9.32 27.66
C LYS A 72 16.80 10.11 28.92
N SER A 73 17.36 11.32 28.75
CA SER A 73 17.81 12.14 29.89
C SER A 73 16.66 12.84 30.62
N VAL A 74 15.63 13.28 29.87
CA VAL A 74 14.53 14.10 30.44
C VAL A 74 13.17 13.40 30.44
N GLY A 75 13.00 12.30 29.72
CA GLY A 75 11.72 11.64 29.52
C GLY A 75 10.85 12.37 28.47
N ALA A 76 9.90 11.67 27.86
CA ALA A 76 9.09 12.19 26.76
C ALA A 76 8.17 13.35 27.20
N SER A 77 7.52 13.21 28.35
CA SER A 77 6.59 14.24 28.89
C SER A 77 7.32 15.52 29.28
N SER A 78 8.51 15.41 29.91
CA SER A 78 9.33 16.56 30.27
C SER A 78 9.94 17.25 29.05
N ALA A 79 10.30 16.46 28.03
CA ALA A 79 10.77 16.99 26.75
C ALA A 79 9.68 17.79 26.03
N LEU A 80 8.44 17.30 26.03
CA LEU A 80 7.29 18.02 25.47
C LEU A 80 7.02 19.32 26.21
N ALA A 81 7.01 19.29 27.56
CA ALA A 81 6.83 20.47 28.39
C ALA A 81 7.95 21.52 28.19
N ALA A 82 9.20 21.11 28.05
CA ALA A 82 10.31 22.01 27.75
C ALA A 82 10.19 22.61 26.33
N LEU A 83 9.84 21.81 25.33
CA LEU A 83 9.65 22.29 23.97
C LEU A 83 8.49 23.28 23.85
N SER A 84 7.39 23.08 24.58
CA SER A 84 6.22 23.96 24.53
C SER A 84 6.50 25.36 25.12
N GLN A 85 7.58 25.53 25.90
CA GLN A 85 8.02 26.85 26.37
C GLN A 85 8.74 27.67 25.28
N PHE A 86 9.38 27.01 24.34
CA PHE A 86 10.16 27.65 23.28
C PHE A 86 9.44 27.64 21.92
N PHE A 87 8.54 26.70 21.74
CA PHE A 87 7.79 26.52 20.50
C PHE A 87 6.28 26.53 20.82
N PRO A 88 5.46 27.29 20.11
CA PRO A 88 4.02 27.34 20.33
C PRO A 88 3.34 26.06 19.78
N ILE A 89 3.68 24.89 20.38
CA ILE A 89 3.15 23.58 19.94
C ILE A 89 1.63 23.60 19.98
N LYS A 90 1.04 24.16 21.04
CA LYS A 90 -0.42 24.24 21.19
C LYS A 90 -1.06 25.09 20.09
N THR A 91 -0.47 26.27 19.80
CA THR A 91 -0.94 27.13 18.71
C THR A 91 -0.74 26.49 17.34
N ALA A 92 0.38 25.79 17.12
CA ALA A 92 0.60 25.04 15.90
C ALA A 92 -0.42 23.90 15.77
N THR A 93 -0.73 23.19 16.86
CA THR A 93 -1.77 22.15 16.90
C THR A 93 -3.15 22.73 16.60
N GLU A 94 -3.49 23.87 17.19
CA GLU A 94 -4.75 24.57 16.90
C GLU A 94 -4.85 25.03 15.45
N VAL A 95 -3.76 25.53 14.85
CA VAL A 95 -3.71 25.89 13.42
C VAL A 95 -3.86 24.64 12.54
N PHE A 96 -3.28 23.53 12.92
CA PHE A 96 -3.47 22.24 12.22
C PHE A 96 -4.88 21.68 12.42
N ALA A 97 -5.45 21.80 13.62
CA ALA A 97 -6.79 21.32 13.96
C ALA A 97 -7.91 22.25 13.44
N GLN A 98 -7.67 23.57 13.36
CA GLN A 98 -8.63 24.55 12.80
C GLN A 98 -8.82 24.40 11.27
N GLY A 99 -8.12 23.46 10.70
CA GLY A 99 -8.37 23.05 9.33
C GLY A 99 -7.81 24.00 8.29
N ALA A 100 -7.58 23.44 7.21
CA ALA A 100 -7.32 23.97 5.93
C ALA A 100 -7.83 25.41 5.77
N GLY A 101 -6.95 26.25 5.29
CA GLY A 101 -7.34 27.49 4.63
C GLY A 101 -8.40 27.19 3.56
N LYS A 102 -8.97 28.21 2.96
CA LYS A 102 -9.92 28.03 1.84
C LYS A 102 -9.30 27.07 0.81
N LEU A 103 -10.08 26.06 0.42
CA LEU A 103 -9.66 25.11 -0.61
C LEU A 103 -9.42 25.88 -1.93
N GLU A 104 -8.29 25.67 -2.55
CA GLU A 104 -7.94 26.28 -3.84
C GLU A 104 -8.77 25.68 -4.97
N LYS A 105 -9.05 24.37 -4.86
CA LYS A 105 -9.83 23.58 -5.82
C LYS A 105 -10.67 22.58 -5.05
N THR A 106 -11.99 22.58 -5.30
CA THR A 106 -12.95 21.65 -4.67
C THR A 106 -13.27 20.45 -5.57
N ASP A 107 -13.31 20.68 -6.88
CA ASP A 107 -13.61 19.66 -7.88
C ASP A 107 -12.32 19.00 -8.32
N LEU A 108 -12.11 17.75 -7.90
CA LEU A 108 -10.88 16.98 -8.15
C LEU A 108 -11.19 15.73 -8.95
N LYS A 109 -10.23 15.30 -9.78
CA LYS A 109 -10.26 14.00 -10.48
C LYS A 109 -9.18 13.09 -9.93
N VAL A 110 -9.58 11.92 -9.46
CA VAL A 110 -8.66 10.90 -8.94
C VAL A 110 -8.82 9.62 -9.76
N GLY A 111 -7.77 9.24 -10.50
CA GLY A 111 -7.77 8.03 -11.30
C GLY A 111 -7.54 6.78 -10.45
N PHE A 112 -8.23 5.67 -10.77
CA PHE A 112 -7.99 4.39 -10.12
C PHE A 112 -8.10 3.21 -11.09
N ILE A 113 -7.43 2.11 -10.78
CA ILE A 113 -7.63 0.81 -11.41
C ILE A 113 -8.63 0.01 -10.58
N PRO A 114 -9.61 -0.72 -11.19
CA PRO A 114 -10.67 -1.43 -10.48
C PRO A 114 -10.16 -2.70 -9.78
N ILE A 115 -9.40 -2.51 -8.72
CA ILE A 115 -8.82 -3.55 -7.88
C ILE A 115 -8.98 -3.22 -6.40
N THR A 116 -8.98 -4.22 -5.54
CA THR A 116 -9.15 -4.06 -4.08
C THR A 116 -8.04 -3.24 -3.42
N CYS A 117 -6.88 -3.11 -4.07
CA CYS A 117 -5.81 -2.25 -3.58
C CYS A 117 -6.20 -0.75 -3.54
N ALA A 118 -7.15 -0.32 -4.38
CA ALA A 118 -7.66 1.04 -4.42
C ALA A 118 -8.86 1.27 -3.47
N THR A 119 -9.13 0.35 -2.55
CA THR A 119 -10.29 0.42 -1.66
C THR A 119 -10.41 1.78 -0.95
N PRO A 120 -9.38 2.37 -0.32
CA PRO A 120 -9.52 3.67 0.34
C PRO A 120 -9.95 4.79 -0.60
N ILE A 121 -9.36 4.90 -1.79
CA ILE A 121 -9.73 5.91 -2.79
C ILE A 121 -11.18 5.70 -3.25
N ILE A 122 -11.56 4.46 -3.54
CA ILE A 122 -12.88 4.16 -4.09
C ILE A 122 -13.97 4.38 -3.05
N MET A 123 -13.82 3.77 -1.86
CA MET A 123 -14.85 3.83 -0.82
C MET A 123 -15.04 5.24 -0.24
N ALA A 124 -14.04 6.10 -0.37
CA ALA A 124 -14.12 7.48 0.08
C ALA A 124 -15.23 8.28 -0.62
N ASP A 125 -15.64 7.87 -1.83
CA ASP A 125 -16.77 8.46 -2.54
C ASP A 125 -18.12 7.99 -1.97
N PRO A 126 -18.55 6.70 -2.05
CA PRO A 126 -19.85 6.27 -1.58
C PRO A 126 -20.05 6.39 -0.07
N LEU A 127 -18.98 6.35 0.71
CA LEU A 127 -19.03 6.51 2.18
C LEU A 127 -18.83 7.97 2.64
N GLY A 128 -18.68 8.90 1.72
CA GLY A 128 -18.73 10.35 1.96
C GLY A 128 -17.49 10.97 2.60
N PHE A 129 -16.32 10.29 2.62
CA PHE A 129 -15.09 10.83 3.19
C PHE A 129 -14.60 12.07 2.44
N TYR A 130 -14.74 12.14 1.11
CA TYR A 130 -14.41 13.33 0.34
C TYR A 130 -15.33 14.51 0.67
N LYS A 131 -16.63 14.25 0.74
CA LYS A 131 -17.63 15.28 1.10
C LYS A 131 -17.41 15.85 2.49
N LYS A 132 -17.02 15.01 3.46
CA LYS A 132 -16.67 15.43 4.82
C LYS A 132 -15.52 16.44 4.83
N GLN A 133 -14.61 16.38 3.87
CA GLN A 133 -13.50 17.32 3.70
C GLN A 133 -13.84 18.51 2.78
N GLY A 134 -15.09 18.67 2.36
CA GLY A 134 -15.53 19.74 1.47
C GLY A 134 -15.10 19.56 0.00
N LEU A 135 -14.74 18.34 -0.40
CA LEU A 135 -14.29 18.01 -1.74
C LEU A 135 -15.39 17.33 -2.56
N ASN A 136 -15.46 17.69 -3.83
CA ASN A 136 -16.22 17.00 -4.87
C ASN A 136 -15.24 16.22 -5.75
N VAL A 137 -15.04 14.95 -5.43
CA VAL A 137 -14.05 14.10 -6.12
C VAL A 137 -14.74 13.19 -7.12
N GLU A 138 -14.38 13.32 -8.40
CA GLU A 138 -14.69 12.36 -9.43
C GLU A 138 -13.66 11.23 -9.38
N VAL A 139 -14.05 10.03 -8.92
CA VAL A 139 -13.21 8.84 -8.98
C VAL A 139 -13.31 8.23 -10.38
N VAL A 140 -12.23 8.25 -11.15
CA VAL A 140 -12.22 7.89 -12.56
C VAL A 140 -11.64 6.49 -12.77
N LYS A 141 -12.50 5.54 -13.13
CA LYS A 141 -12.06 4.18 -13.47
C LYS A 141 -11.20 4.17 -14.72
N THR A 142 -10.03 3.58 -14.63
CA THR A 142 -9.02 3.56 -15.68
C THR A 142 -8.62 2.12 -16.04
N ALA A 143 -8.38 1.87 -17.32
CA ALA A 143 -8.18 0.51 -17.84
C ALA A 143 -6.81 -0.10 -17.48
N GLY A 144 -5.77 0.70 -17.31
CA GLY A 144 -4.41 0.20 -17.10
C GLY A 144 -3.44 1.24 -16.53
N TRP A 145 -2.32 0.77 -16.05
CA TRP A 145 -1.33 1.56 -15.32
C TRP A 145 -0.60 2.60 -16.19
N ALA A 146 -0.34 2.29 -17.46
CA ALA A 146 0.22 3.26 -18.40
C ALA A 146 -0.72 4.45 -18.59
N VAL A 147 -2.04 4.19 -18.69
CA VAL A 147 -3.06 5.24 -18.81
C VAL A 147 -3.14 6.09 -17.53
N ILE A 148 -3.08 5.48 -16.35
CA ILE A 148 -3.00 6.21 -15.06
C ILE A 148 -1.79 7.15 -15.07
N ARG A 149 -0.61 6.62 -15.40
CA ARG A 149 0.62 7.41 -15.47
C ARG A 149 0.45 8.60 -16.41
N ASP A 150 0.05 8.34 -17.65
CA ASP A 150 0.02 9.36 -18.68
C ASP A 150 -1.02 10.44 -18.38
N LYS A 151 -2.22 10.07 -17.93
CA LYS A 151 -3.26 11.03 -17.54
C LYS A 151 -2.88 11.88 -16.33
N THR A 152 -2.16 11.29 -15.37
CA THR A 152 -1.67 12.04 -14.21
C THR A 152 -0.53 12.98 -14.59
N ILE A 153 0.40 12.54 -15.45
CA ILE A 153 1.47 13.38 -15.99
C ILE A 153 0.90 14.54 -16.81
N ASN A 154 -0.13 14.28 -17.62
CA ASN A 154 -0.81 15.28 -18.44
C ASN A 154 -1.79 16.16 -17.64
N LYS A 155 -1.87 16.00 -16.32
CA LYS A 155 -2.74 16.79 -15.42
C LYS A 155 -4.25 16.61 -15.70
N GLU A 156 -4.63 15.51 -16.35
CA GLU A 156 -6.04 15.12 -16.47
C GLU A 156 -6.58 14.60 -15.14
N TYR A 157 -5.70 14.04 -14.29
CA TYR A 157 -5.96 13.66 -12.92
C TYR A 157 -5.14 14.53 -11.96
N ASP A 158 -5.77 15.00 -10.89
CA ASP A 158 -5.10 15.78 -9.83
C ASP A 158 -4.23 14.88 -8.96
N ALA A 159 -4.70 13.66 -8.73
CA ALA A 159 -3.99 12.60 -8.02
C ALA A 159 -4.44 11.24 -8.54
N ALA A 160 -3.76 10.18 -8.18
CA ALA A 160 -4.10 8.85 -8.64
C ALA A 160 -3.72 7.74 -7.66
N HIS A 161 -4.46 6.64 -7.75
CA HIS A 161 -4.03 5.33 -7.32
C HIS A 161 -2.88 4.86 -8.21
N MET A 162 -1.74 4.56 -7.62
CA MET A 162 -0.57 4.04 -8.34
C MET A 162 -0.03 2.80 -7.63
N LEU A 163 0.61 1.91 -8.40
CA LEU A 163 1.45 0.86 -7.80
C LEU A 163 2.56 1.53 -6.98
N ALA A 164 2.88 1.04 -5.79
CA ALA A 164 3.81 1.70 -4.88
C ALA A 164 5.17 2.08 -5.51
N PRO A 165 5.76 1.29 -6.45
CA PRO A 165 6.99 1.67 -7.14
C PRO A 165 6.81 2.76 -8.21
N MET A 166 5.61 2.94 -8.78
CA MET A 166 5.42 3.86 -9.93
C MET A 166 5.80 5.32 -9.64
N PRO A 167 5.42 5.94 -8.51
CA PRO A 167 5.81 7.33 -8.22
C PRO A 167 7.33 7.52 -8.19
N ILE A 168 8.06 6.52 -7.70
CA ILE A 168 9.53 6.52 -7.70
C ILE A 168 10.05 6.41 -9.14
N ALA A 169 9.54 5.46 -9.92
CA ALA A 169 9.92 5.26 -11.31
C ALA A 169 9.69 6.52 -12.15
N ILE A 170 8.53 7.16 -12.01
CA ILE A 170 8.20 8.43 -12.70
C ILE A 170 9.16 9.55 -12.26
N SER A 171 9.44 9.67 -10.96
CA SER A 171 10.37 10.70 -10.44
C SER A 171 11.78 10.51 -10.96
N LEU A 172 12.21 9.27 -11.22
CA LEU A 172 13.51 8.92 -11.79
C LEU A 172 13.53 8.95 -13.32
N GLY A 173 12.39 9.15 -13.99
CA GLY A 173 12.27 9.12 -15.45
C GLY A 173 12.31 7.72 -16.05
N LEU A 174 11.99 6.69 -15.28
CA LEU A 174 11.93 5.32 -15.76
C LEU A 174 10.61 5.08 -16.50
N GLY A 175 10.68 4.88 -17.80
CA GLY A 175 9.51 4.67 -18.66
C GLY A 175 8.62 5.90 -18.87
N SER A 176 9.06 7.09 -18.46
CA SER A 176 8.39 8.38 -18.68
C SER A 176 9.38 9.53 -18.57
N GLN A 177 8.92 10.76 -18.82
CA GLN A 177 9.70 11.95 -18.43
C GLN A 177 9.77 12.05 -16.90
N PRO A 178 10.91 12.51 -16.33
CA PRO A 178 11.06 12.66 -14.89
C PRO A 178 10.18 13.78 -14.36
N ILE A 179 9.19 13.43 -13.56
CA ILE A 179 8.29 14.38 -12.88
C ILE A 179 8.28 14.03 -11.39
N PRO A 180 8.59 14.99 -10.50
CA PRO A 180 8.58 14.73 -9.06
C PRO A 180 7.18 14.37 -8.55
N TYR A 181 7.04 13.18 -8.00
CA TYR A 181 5.84 12.68 -7.33
C TYR A 181 6.08 12.51 -5.85
N THR A 182 4.99 12.59 -5.10
CA THR A 182 4.96 12.33 -3.65
C THR A 182 3.96 11.21 -3.38
N VAL A 183 4.28 10.39 -2.40
CA VAL A 183 3.39 9.35 -1.85
C VAL A 183 2.95 9.79 -0.46
N PRO A 184 1.80 10.45 -0.31
CA PRO A 184 1.29 10.89 0.99
C PRO A 184 0.77 9.73 1.84
N ALA A 185 0.28 8.68 1.18
CA ALA A 185 -0.24 7.50 1.84
C ALA A 185 -0.02 6.22 1.01
N ILE A 186 0.17 5.11 1.70
CA ILE A 186 0.04 3.76 1.15
C ILE A 186 -1.45 3.39 1.18
N GLU A 187 -1.98 2.86 0.08
CA GLU A 187 -3.39 2.47 -0.03
C GLU A 187 -3.66 1.15 0.69
N ASN A 188 -2.74 0.21 0.54
CA ASN A 188 -2.80 -1.10 1.20
C ASN A 188 -1.43 -1.75 1.35
N ILE A 189 -1.35 -2.62 2.34
CA ILE A 189 -0.25 -3.58 2.51
C ILE A 189 -0.77 -4.99 2.22
N ASN A 190 0.12 -5.91 1.81
CA ASN A 190 -0.27 -7.24 1.33
C ASN A 190 -1.26 -7.14 0.14
N GLY A 191 -2.27 -8.01 0.07
CA GLY A 191 -3.38 -7.88 -0.90
C GLY A 191 -3.05 -8.33 -2.31
N GLN A 192 -2.12 -9.26 -2.47
CA GLN A 192 -1.72 -9.87 -3.72
C GLN A 192 -1.56 -11.39 -3.53
N GLY A 193 -1.55 -12.13 -4.61
CA GLY A 193 -1.30 -13.58 -4.57
C GLY A 193 -0.75 -14.13 -5.88
N ILE A 194 -0.08 -15.26 -5.78
CA ILE A 194 0.26 -16.10 -6.94
C ILE A 194 -0.89 -17.06 -7.16
N THR A 195 -1.52 -16.94 -8.33
CA THR A 195 -2.60 -17.82 -8.76
C THR A 195 -2.14 -18.56 -10.01
N LEU A 196 -2.29 -19.87 -10.03
CA LEU A 196 -1.97 -20.73 -11.17
C LEU A 196 -3.26 -21.27 -11.81
N ALA A 197 -3.19 -21.58 -13.11
CA ALA A 197 -4.25 -22.26 -13.82
C ALA A 197 -4.53 -23.65 -13.23
N MET A 198 -5.78 -24.09 -13.23
CA MET A 198 -6.21 -25.38 -12.66
C MET A 198 -5.46 -26.59 -13.25
N LYS A 199 -5.00 -26.50 -14.51
CA LYS A 199 -4.17 -27.54 -15.14
C LYS A 199 -2.83 -27.79 -14.43
N HIS A 200 -2.39 -26.83 -13.60
CA HIS A 200 -1.13 -26.89 -12.86
C HIS A 200 -1.31 -27.22 -11.36
N LYS A 201 -2.48 -27.72 -10.95
CA LYS A 201 -2.77 -28.03 -9.54
C LYS A 201 -1.76 -28.97 -8.86
N ASP A 202 -1.12 -29.83 -9.65
CA ASP A 202 -0.12 -30.80 -9.20
C ASP A 202 1.32 -30.27 -9.28
N LYS A 203 1.56 -29.07 -9.88
CA LYS A 203 2.85 -28.40 -9.98
C LYS A 203 3.00 -27.34 -8.90
N ARG A 204 3.13 -27.78 -7.65
CA ARG A 204 3.16 -26.89 -6.49
C ARG A 204 4.56 -26.41 -6.13
N ASP A 205 5.61 -27.08 -6.57
CA ASP A 205 6.99 -26.62 -6.45
C ASP A 205 7.31 -25.62 -7.58
N PRO A 206 7.74 -24.39 -7.28
CA PRO A 206 8.16 -23.44 -8.32
C PRO A 206 9.21 -23.95 -9.29
N LYS A 207 10.04 -24.92 -8.87
CA LYS A 207 11.03 -25.57 -9.76
C LYS A 207 10.41 -26.24 -10.99
N ASP A 208 9.12 -26.61 -10.89
CA ASP A 208 8.36 -27.19 -12.00
C ASP A 208 7.81 -26.13 -12.98
N TRP A 209 8.04 -24.82 -12.72
CA TRP A 209 7.47 -23.75 -13.52
C TRP A 209 8.36 -23.28 -14.67
N LYS A 210 9.46 -23.96 -14.95
CA LYS A 210 10.29 -23.64 -16.12
C LYS A 210 9.45 -23.68 -17.39
N GLY A 211 9.56 -22.60 -18.18
CA GLY A 211 8.75 -22.37 -19.38
C GLY A 211 7.36 -21.79 -19.15
N PHE A 212 6.92 -21.57 -17.91
CA PHE A 212 5.63 -20.96 -17.63
C PHE A 212 5.58 -19.51 -18.13
N LYS A 213 4.42 -19.13 -18.62
CA LYS A 213 4.05 -17.75 -18.96
C LYS A 213 3.32 -17.15 -17.74
N LEU A 214 3.99 -16.30 -17.00
CA LEU A 214 3.46 -15.69 -15.78
C LEU A 214 3.14 -14.22 -16.03
N ALA A 215 1.92 -13.80 -15.69
CA ALA A 215 1.53 -12.41 -15.87
C ALA A 215 1.80 -11.57 -14.61
N ILE A 216 2.16 -10.32 -14.87
CA ILE A 216 2.29 -9.24 -13.89
C ILE A 216 1.48 -8.03 -14.37
N PRO A 217 0.97 -7.15 -13.47
CA PRO A 217 0.13 -6.04 -13.90
C PRO A 217 0.89 -4.90 -14.56
N PHE A 218 2.17 -4.74 -14.25
CA PHE A 218 3.03 -3.68 -14.78
C PHE A 218 4.49 -3.90 -14.34
N ASP A 219 5.45 -3.41 -15.13
CA ASP A 219 6.88 -3.63 -14.87
C ASP A 219 7.32 -3.01 -13.53
N TYR A 220 6.92 -1.75 -13.26
CA TYR A 220 7.21 -1.07 -11.99
C TYR A 220 6.10 -1.36 -10.98
N SER A 221 6.02 -2.62 -10.52
CA SER A 221 5.02 -3.08 -9.56
C SER A 221 5.63 -3.96 -8.48
N MET A 222 5.06 -3.93 -7.27
CA MET A 222 5.40 -4.90 -6.23
C MET A 222 5.12 -6.33 -6.67
N HIS A 223 4.10 -6.52 -7.51
CA HIS A 223 3.77 -7.82 -8.10
C HIS A 223 4.94 -8.40 -8.91
N ASN A 224 5.55 -7.58 -9.79
CA ASN A 224 6.72 -8.00 -10.56
C ASN A 224 7.91 -8.29 -9.65
N TYR A 225 8.20 -7.40 -8.71
CA TYR A 225 9.37 -7.54 -7.85
C TYR A 225 9.25 -8.75 -6.92
N LEU A 226 8.08 -8.97 -6.31
CA LEU A 226 7.86 -10.12 -5.44
C LEU A 226 7.83 -11.44 -6.21
N LEU A 227 7.28 -11.47 -7.44
CA LEU A 227 7.31 -12.67 -8.26
C LEU A 227 8.74 -13.05 -8.65
N ARG A 228 9.54 -12.07 -9.10
CA ARG A 228 10.96 -12.26 -9.41
C ARG A 228 11.75 -12.76 -8.20
N TYR A 229 11.53 -12.11 -7.05
CA TYR A 229 12.16 -12.51 -5.80
C TYR A 229 11.78 -13.95 -5.41
N TYR A 230 10.49 -14.28 -5.48
CA TYR A 230 9.99 -15.62 -5.16
C TYR A 230 10.58 -16.71 -6.07
N LEU A 231 10.62 -16.46 -7.37
CA LEU A 231 11.21 -17.39 -8.34
C LEU A 231 12.71 -17.60 -8.05
N ALA A 232 13.46 -16.53 -7.84
CA ALA A 232 14.89 -16.58 -7.55
C ALA A 232 15.21 -17.35 -6.26
N GLU A 233 14.41 -17.16 -5.19
CA GLU A 233 14.55 -17.93 -3.93
C GLU A 233 14.34 -19.45 -4.13
N HIS A 234 13.62 -19.84 -5.19
CA HIS A 234 13.41 -21.24 -5.55
C HIS A 234 14.37 -21.74 -6.64
N GLY A 235 15.40 -20.95 -6.99
CA GLY A 235 16.40 -21.31 -7.98
C GLY A 235 15.91 -21.25 -9.43
N ILE A 236 14.88 -20.43 -9.69
CA ILE A 236 14.36 -20.14 -11.03
C ILE A 236 14.84 -18.73 -11.43
N ASP A 237 15.51 -18.63 -12.56
CA ASP A 237 15.88 -17.36 -13.15
C ASP A 237 14.64 -16.71 -13.79
N PRO A 238 14.15 -15.57 -13.27
CA PRO A 238 12.94 -14.94 -13.79
C PRO A 238 13.08 -14.38 -15.21
N ASP A 239 14.29 -14.22 -15.73
CA ASP A 239 14.55 -13.66 -17.06
C ASP A 239 14.71 -14.75 -18.12
N THR A 240 15.13 -15.95 -17.74
CA THR A 240 15.46 -17.02 -18.69
C THR A 240 14.63 -18.28 -18.53
N ASP A 241 14.23 -18.63 -17.29
CA ASP A 241 13.51 -19.88 -17.02
C ASP A 241 11.99 -19.77 -17.19
N VAL A 242 11.43 -18.54 -17.11
CA VAL A 242 9.98 -18.26 -17.29
C VAL A 242 9.76 -17.10 -18.27
N GLN A 243 8.51 -16.89 -18.69
CA GLN A 243 8.14 -15.76 -19.53
C GLN A 243 7.25 -14.80 -18.73
N LEU A 244 7.82 -13.73 -18.21
CA LEU A 244 7.04 -12.68 -17.57
C LEU A 244 6.35 -11.82 -18.62
N ARG A 245 5.03 -11.57 -18.43
CA ARG A 245 4.20 -10.80 -19.35
C ARG A 245 3.42 -9.73 -18.60
N SER A 246 3.53 -8.49 -19.07
CA SER A 246 2.70 -7.39 -18.53
C SER A 246 1.28 -7.52 -19.12
N VAL A 247 0.29 -7.75 -18.24
CA VAL A 247 -1.13 -7.90 -18.60
C VAL A 247 -1.96 -7.05 -17.64
N PRO A 248 -2.82 -6.17 -18.13
CA PRO A 248 -3.72 -5.40 -17.26
C PRO A 248 -4.59 -6.31 -16.37
N PRO A 249 -4.78 -6.00 -15.08
CA PRO A 249 -5.52 -6.86 -14.16
C PRO A 249 -6.90 -7.31 -14.65
N PRO A 250 -7.72 -6.46 -15.29
CA PRO A 250 -9.03 -6.89 -15.81
C PRO A 250 -8.96 -7.99 -16.87
N GLU A 251 -7.83 -8.13 -17.56
CA GLU A 251 -7.65 -9.11 -18.66
C GLU A 251 -7.03 -10.44 -18.19
N MET A 252 -6.44 -10.47 -16.97
CA MET A 252 -5.67 -11.63 -16.50
C MET A 252 -6.49 -12.91 -16.40
N VAL A 253 -7.72 -12.84 -15.89
CA VAL A 253 -8.60 -14.03 -15.73
C VAL A 253 -9.01 -14.59 -17.09
N ALA A 254 -9.28 -13.74 -18.07
CA ALA A 254 -9.58 -14.15 -19.43
C ALA A 254 -8.38 -14.81 -20.12
N ASN A 255 -7.18 -14.25 -19.94
CA ASN A 255 -5.94 -14.84 -20.46
C ASN A 255 -5.62 -16.19 -19.78
N LEU A 256 -5.89 -16.33 -18.47
CA LEU A 256 -5.72 -17.61 -17.77
C LEU A 256 -6.69 -18.68 -18.31
N ARG A 257 -7.96 -18.30 -18.53
CA ARG A 257 -9.00 -19.18 -19.09
C ARG A 257 -8.66 -19.63 -20.52
N ALA A 258 -8.06 -18.74 -21.30
CA ALA A 258 -7.70 -19.01 -22.71
C ALA A 258 -6.34 -19.72 -22.86
N ASP A 259 -5.69 -20.13 -21.76
CA ASP A 259 -4.35 -20.75 -21.76
C ASP A 259 -3.23 -19.87 -22.35
N ASN A 260 -3.46 -18.56 -22.44
CA ASN A 260 -2.44 -17.60 -22.90
C ASN A 260 -1.34 -17.39 -21.84
N ILE A 261 -1.68 -17.61 -20.56
CA ILE A 261 -0.79 -17.57 -19.41
C ILE A 261 -1.03 -18.79 -18.51
N ASP A 262 -0.01 -19.20 -17.78
CA ASP A 262 -0.04 -20.35 -16.86
C ASP A 262 -0.39 -19.94 -15.43
N GLY A 263 -0.19 -18.67 -15.10
CA GLY A 263 -0.49 -18.07 -13.82
C GLY A 263 -0.16 -16.60 -13.81
N PHE A 264 -0.32 -15.99 -12.65
CA PHE A 264 0.00 -14.58 -12.43
C PHE A 264 0.29 -14.30 -10.96
N LEU A 265 1.04 -13.23 -10.68
CA LEU A 265 1.00 -12.54 -9.41
C LEU A 265 0.18 -11.26 -9.62
N ALA A 266 -0.97 -11.18 -8.96
CA ALA A 266 -1.97 -10.14 -9.23
C ALA A 266 -2.64 -9.65 -7.93
N PRO A 267 -3.39 -8.53 -8.02
CA PRO A 267 -4.24 -8.09 -6.92
C PRO A 267 -5.23 -9.16 -6.50
N ASP A 268 -5.52 -9.22 -5.21
CA ASP A 268 -6.29 -10.29 -4.59
C ASP A 268 -7.68 -10.52 -5.17
N ASN A 269 -8.40 -9.47 -5.59
CA ASN A 269 -9.71 -9.64 -6.22
C ASN A 269 -9.61 -10.32 -7.60
N ILE A 270 -8.51 -10.16 -8.32
CA ILE A 270 -8.25 -10.86 -9.58
C ILE A 270 -7.93 -12.32 -9.29
N CYS A 271 -7.10 -12.58 -8.29
CA CYS A 271 -6.83 -13.94 -7.81
C CYS A 271 -8.10 -14.66 -7.40
N GLN A 272 -8.91 -14.01 -6.54
CA GLN A 272 -10.15 -14.60 -6.04
C GLN A 272 -11.19 -14.75 -7.14
N ARG A 273 -11.21 -13.87 -8.14
CA ARG A 273 -12.07 -13.99 -9.32
C ARG A 273 -11.72 -15.22 -10.17
N ALA A 274 -10.43 -15.50 -10.38
CA ALA A 274 -10.01 -16.70 -11.10
C ALA A 274 -10.44 -17.98 -10.38
N ILE A 275 -10.41 -17.97 -9.04
CA ILE A 275 -10.90 -19.07 -8.20
C ILE A 275 -12.42 -19.21 -8.28
N TYR A 276 -13.14 -18.09 -8.15
CA TYR A 276 -14.60 -18.06 -8.28
C TYR A 276 -15.10 -18.58 -9.63
N ASP A 277 -14.39 -18.23 -10.70
CA ASP A 277 -14.66 -18.68 -12.06
C ASP A 277 -14.19 -20.14 -12.34
N GLY A 278 -13.55 -20.80 -11.37
CA GLY A 278 -13.06 -22.17 -11.49
C GLY A 278 -11.89 -22.38 -12.45
N VAL A 279 -11.18 -21.30 -12.83
CA VAL A 279 -10.07 -21.37 -13.80
C VAL A 279 -8.68 -21.39 -13.16
N GLY A 280 -8.58 -21.07 -11.87
CA GLY A 280 -7.32 -21.03 -11.15
C GLY A 280 -7.46 -21.40 -9.67
N PHE A 281 -6.32 -21.56 -9.02
CA PHE A 281 -6.22 -21.80 -7.58
C PHE A 281 -5.14 -20.91 -6.95
N MET A 282 -5.30 -20.59 -5.67
CA MET A 282 -4.32 -19.82 -4.91
C MET A 282 -3.12 -20.72 -4.60
N HIS A 283 -1.97 -20.35 -5.13
CA HIS A 283 -0.71 -21.00 -4.78
C HIS A 283 -0.23 -20.50 -3.42
N ILE A 284 0.05 -19.19 -3.31
CA ILE A 284 0.38 -18.51 -2.06
C ILE A 284 -0.15 -17.07 -2.07
N LEU A 285 -0.32 -16.49 -0.89
CA LEU A 285 -0.50 -15.04 -0.73
C LEU A 285 0.86 -14.34 -0.74
N SER A 286 0.93 -13.13 -1.26
CA SER A 286 2.18 -12.35 -1.29
C SER A 286 2.75 -12.03 0.09
N LYS A 287 1.91 -11.97 1.11
CA LYS A 287 2.36 -11.85 2.50
C LYS A 287 3.21 -13.04 2.97
N GLU A 288 3.08 -14.19 2.35
CA GLU A 288 3.94 -15.36 2.63
C GLU A 288 5.35 -15.17 2.06
N ILE A 289 5.51 -14.25 1.08
CA ILE A 289 6.81 -13.83 0.56
C ILE A 289 7.39 -12.71 1.44
N TRP A 290 6.57 -11.68 1.70
CA TRP A 290 6.96 -10.55 2.56
C TRP A 290 5.72 -9.98 3.25
N ASP A 291 5.51 -10.31 4.53
CA ASP A 291 4.38 -9.78 5.31
C ASP A 291 4.53 -8.28 5.57
N GLY A 292 3.45 -7.54 5.32
CA GLY A 292 3.40 -6.09 5.47
C GLY A 292 4.04 -5.31 4.31
N HIS A 293 4.33 -5.94 3.17
CA HIS A 293 4.85 -5.22 2.01
C HIS A 293 3.83 -4.21 1.47
N PRO A 294 4.28 -3.03 0.96
CA PRO A 294 3.37 -2.09 0.29
C PRO A 294 2.89 -2.69 -1.02
N CYS A 295 1.65 -2.41 -1.41
CA CYS A 295 1.14 -2.81 -2.73
C CYS A 295 0.93 -1.58 -3.61
N CYS A 296 -0.01 -0.73 -3.20
CA CYS A 296 -0.37 0.48 -3.93
C CYS A 296 -0.27 1.72 -3.05
N SER A 297 -0.23 2.87 -3.70
CA SER A 297 -0.09 4.17 -3.08
C SER A 297 -1.08 5.18 -3.64
N PHE A 298 -1.51 6.09 -2.80
CA PHE A 298 -2.05 7.36 -3.21
C PHE A 298 -0.89 8.26 -3.61
N ALA A 299 -0.91 8.82 -4.82
CA ALA A 299 0.19 9.60 -5.36
C ALA A 299 -0.30 10.91 -5.98
N ALA A 300 0.49 11.96 -5.76
CA ALA A 300 0.24 13.29 -6.31
C ALA A 300 1.54 13.92 -6.80
N SER A 301 1.45 14.75 -7.86
CA SER A 301 2.59 15.51 -8.33
C SER A 301 2.99 16.60 -7.34
N LYS A 302 4.28 16.93 -7.28
CA LYS A 302 4.76 18.04 -6.46
C LYS A 302 4.09 19.36 -6.86
N GLU A 303 3.75 19.52 -8.14
CA GLU A 303 3.06 20.71 -8.63
C GLU A 303 1.66 20.85 -7.99
N PHE A 304 0.82 19.80 -8.00
CA PHE A 304 -0.50 19.86 -7.36
C PHE A 304 -0.39 20.22 -5.87
N ILE A 305 0.58 19.62 -5.17
CA ILE A 305 0.83 19.89 -3.75
C ILE A 305 1.18 21.36 -3.50
N THR A 306 1.99 21.96 -4.38
CA THR A 306 2.45 23.35 -4.20
C THR A 306 1.44 24.40 -4.65
N THR A 307 0.62 24.09 -5.67
CA THR A 307 -0.39 25.01 -6.20
C THR A 307 -1.74 24.93 -5.47
N SER A 308 -2.01 23.81 -4.82
CA SER A 308 -3.30 23.56 -4.13
C SER A 308 -3.10 22.85 -2.79
N PRO A 309 -2.28 23.43 -1.87
CA PRO A 309 -1.88 22.77 -0.63
C PRO A 309 -3.04 22.42 0.31
N ASN A 310 -4.08 23.28 0.41
CA ASN A 310 -5.23 23.01 1.27
C ASN A 310 -6.12 21.92 0.67
N SER A 311 -6.34 21.93 -0.64
CA SER A 311 -7.10 20.90 -1.34
C SER A 311 -6.37 19.54 -1.31
N PHE A 312 -5.04 19.54 -1.49
CA PHE A 312 -4.23 18.35 -1.32
C PHE A 312 -4.29 17.79 0.11
N ALA A 313 -4.18 18.66 1.13
CA ALA A 313 -4.28 18.25 2.53
C ALA A 313 -5.67 17.67 2.87
N ALA A 314 -6.74 18.27 2.34
CA ALA A 314 -8.10 17.78 2.50
C ALA A 314 -8.28 16.40 1.84
N LEU A 315 -7.76 16.24 0.61
CA LEU A 315 -7.80 14.97 -0.11
C LEU A 315 -7.01 13.88 0.65
N THR A 316 -5.82 14.21 1.14
CA THR A 316 -4.99 13.29 1.93
C THR A 316 -5.69 12.86 3.21
N ARG A 317 -6.33 13.78 3.95
CA ARG A 317 -7.12 13.44 5.16
C ARG A 317 -8.26 12.49 4.82
N ALA A 318 -9.00 12.74 3.74
CA ALA A 318 -10.07 11.84 3.30
C ALA A 318 -9.58 10.41 3.05
N ILE A 319 -8.41 10.27 2.40
CA ILE A 319 -7.80 8.96 2.12
C ILE A 319 -7.32 8.28 3.42
N VAL A 320 -6.66 9.02 4.32
CA VAL A 320 -6.19 8.48 5.61
C VAL A 320 -7.36 8.04 6.48
N ASP A 321 -8.43 8.84 6.56
CA ASP A 321 -9.66 8.48 7.27
C ASP A 321 -10.31 7.23 6.69
N ALA A 322 -10.38 7.13 5.34
CA ALA A 322 -10.90 5.95 4.64
C ALA A 322 -10.04 4.72 4.92
N THR A 323 -8.71 4.86 4.91
CA THR A 323 -7.77 3.78 5.24
C THR A 323 -7.96 3.30 6.68
N ALA A 324 -8.06 4.23 7.63
CA ALA A 324 -8.33 3.91 9.03
C ALA A 324 -9.70 3.24 9.25
N TYR A 325 -10.70 3.58 8.43
CA TYR A 325 -11.99 2.90 8.45
C TYR A 325 -11.86 1.47 7.89
N ALA A 326 -11.12 1.30 6.78
CA ALA A 326 -10.93 0.00 6.14
C ALA A 326 -10.03 -0.96 6.95
N SER A 327 -9.15 -0.45 7.82
CA SER A 327 -8.32 -1.28 8.70
C SER A 327 -9.13 -2.07 9.73
N LYS A 328 -10.36 -1.62 10.05
CA LYS A 328 -11.24 -2.27 11.00
C LYS A 328 -11.98 -3.44 10.35
N ALA A 329 -11.83 -4.64 10.93
CA ALA A 329 -12.41 -5.88 10.39
C ALA A 329 -13.94 -5.81 10.26
N GLU A 330 -14.62 -5.18 11.22
CA GLU A 330 -16.07 -5.03 11.24
C GLU A 330 -16.63 -4.23 10.06
N ASN A 331 -15.84 -3.37 9.44
CA ASN A 331 -16.27 -2.54 8.32
C ASN A 331 -16.08 -3.23 6.95
N ARG A 332 -15.28 -4.28 6.87
CA ARG A 332 -14.80 -4.86 5.61
C ARG A 332 -15.91 -5.46 4.75
N LYS A 333 -16.95 -6.01 5.38
CA LYS A 333 -18.11 -6.53 4.64
C LYS A 333 -18.92 -5.40 3.99
N SER A 334 -19.25 -4.35 4.72
CA SER A 334 -19.96 -3.19 4.17
C SER A 334 -19.15 -2.45 3.10
N ILE A 335 -17.81 -2.43 3.24
CA ILE A 335 -16.92 -1.90 2.22
C ILE A 335 -17.00 -2.75 0.95
N ALA A 336 -16.98 -4.08 1.06
CA ALA A 336 -17.08 -4.97 -0.10
C ALA A 336 -18.37 -4.69 -0.90
N GLU A 337 -19.48 -4.47 -0.23
CA GLU A 337 -20.76 -4.10 -0.83
C GLU A 337 -20.69 -2.72 -1.50
N ALA A 338 -20.09 -1.72 -0.85
CA ALA A 338 -20.00 -0.35 -1.34
C ALA A 338 -19.14 -0.21 -2.59
N ILE A 339 -18.06 -1.01 -2.73
CA ILE A 339 -17.14 -0.94 -3.87
C ILE A 339 -17.43 -1.93 -4.98
N ALA A 340 -18.39 -2.85 -4.80
CA ALA A 340 -18.78 -3.86 -5.79
C ALA A 340 -19.44 -3.31 -7.09
N PRO A 341 -20.20 -2.20 -7.07
CA PRO A 341 -20.94 -1.71 -8.24
C PRO A 341 -20.08 -1.50 -9.48
N ALA A 342 -20.76 -1.47 -10.65
CA ALA A 342 -20.13 -1.28 -11.96
C ALA A 342 -19.34 0.05 -12.07
N ALA A 343 -19.74 1.08 -11.33
CA ALA A 343 -19.01 2.35 -11.25
C ALA A 343 -17.59 2.18 -10.67
N TYR A 344 -17.42 1.18 -9.80
CA TYR A 344 -16.17 0.94 -9.07
C TYR A 344 -15.48 -0.34 -9.57
N LEU A 345 -15.51 -1.44 -8.79
CA LEU A 345 -14.79 -2.67 -9.14
C LEU A 345 -15.48 -3.52 -10.20
N ASN A 346 -16.80 -3.41 -10.33
CA ASN A 346 -17.59 -4.29 -11.21
C ASN A 346 -17.29 -5.78 -10.95
N ALA A 347 -17.34 -6.18 -9.69
CA ALA A 347 -17.01 -7.53 -9.26
C ALA A 347 -18.15 -8.14 -8.39
N PRO A 348 -18.32 -9.47 -8.41
CA PRO A 348 -19.27 -10.12 -7.50
C PRO A 348 -18.97 -9.76 -6.04
N PRO A 349 -19.96 -9.31 -5.25
CA PRO A 349 -19.73 -8.94 -3.84
C PRO A 349 -19.06 -10.04 -3.03
N VAL A 350 -19.41 -11.32 -3.27
CA VAL A 350 -18.80 -12.47 -2.58
C VAL A 350 -17.29 -12.59 -2.81
N VAL A 351 -16.80 -12.22 -4.01
CA VAL A 351 -15.36 -12.21 -4.33
C VAL A 351 -14.66 -11.15 -3.48
N LEU A 352 -15.24 -9.96 -3.39
CA LEU A 352 -14.68 -8.85 -2.61
C LEU A 352 -14.77 -9.13 -1.10
N GLU A 353 -15.89 -9.72 -0.63
CA GLU A 353 -16.04 -10.13 0.76
C GLU A 353 -14.96 -11.14 1.17
N GLN A 354 -14.72 -12.17 0.35
CA GLN A 354 -13.66 -13.14 0.61
C GLN A 354 -12.26 -12.50 0.70
N VAL A 355 -11.99 -11.53 -0.14
CA VAL A 355 -10.72 -10.79 -0.09
C VAL A 355 -10.60 -9.94 1.16
N LEU A 356 -11.60 -9.08 1.40
CA LEU A 356 -11.52 -8.08 2.46
C LEU A 356 -11.66 -8.66 3.86
N THR A 357 -12.50 -9.71 4.05
CA THR A 357 -12.64 -10.39 5.35
C THR A 357 -11.53 -11.41 5.60
N GLY A 358 -10.85 -11.86 4.55
CA GLY A 358 -9.78 -12.84 4.65
C GLY A 358 -10.25 -14.29 4.79
N THR A 359 -11.55 -14.58 4.71
CA THR A 359 -12.07 -15.95 4.65
C THR A 359 -12.42 -16.29 3.21
N TYR A 360 -11.70 -17.22 2.60
CA TYR A 360 -11.73 -17.42 1.17
C TYR A 360 -11.54 -18.87 0.74
N ALA A 361 -12.15 -19.23 -0.42
CA ALA A 361 -11.88 -20.48 -1.11
C ALA A 361 -10.50 -20.45 -1.75
N ASP A 362 -9.74 -21.54 -1.66
CA ASP A 362 -8.39 -21.65 -2.25
C ASP A 362 -8.39 -22.15 -3.71
N GLY A 363 -9.53 -22.59 -4.21
CA GLY A 363 -9.69 -23.17 -5.56
C GLY A 363 -9.39 -24.66 -5.64
N LEU A 364 -8.99 -25.29 -4.54
CA LEU A 364 -8.68 -26.73 -4.45
C LEU A 364 -9.64 -27.49 -3.53
N GLY A 365 -10.76 -26.87 -3.17
CA GLY A 365 -11.79 -27.43 -2.30
C GLY A 365 -11.63 -27.03 -0.83
N GLY A 366 -10.58 -26.29 -0.47
CA GLY A 366 -10.35 -25.79 0.87
C GLY A 366 -10.89 -24.38 1.08
N ILE A 367 -11.23 -24.06 2.33
CA ILE A 367 -11.51 -22.71 2.80
C ILE A 367 -10.39 -22.32 3.77
N LYS A 368 -9.78 -21.18 3.50
CA LYS A 368 -8.71 -20.61 4.33
C LYS A 368 -9.16 -19.32 5.01
N THR A 369 -8.55 -19.00 6.13
CA THR A 369 -8.80 -17.74 6.83
C THR A 369 -7.47 -17.07 7.14
N ASP A 370 -7.32 -15.84 6.66
CA ASP A 370 -6.22 -14.93 6.98
C ASP A 370 -6.77 -13.50 7.00
N ALA A 371 -7.02 -12.97 8.18
CA ALA A 371 -7.60 -11.64 8.37
C ALA A 371 -6.67 -10.52 7.86
N LYS A 372 -5.38 -10.79 7.71
CA LYS A 372 -4.37 -9.88 7.17
C LYS A 372 -3.97 -10.21 5.72
N ARG A 373 -4.79 -10.98 5.01
CA ARG A 373 -4.62 -11.24 3.58
C ARG A 373 -4.42 -9.94 2.80
N VAL A 374 -5.24 -8.94 3.08
CA VAL A 374 -5.04 -7.54 2.72
C VAL A 374 -5.25 -6.71 3.97
N ASP A 375 -4.41 -5.68 4.15
CA ASP A 375 -4.58 -4.76 5.27
C ASP A 375 -4.33 -3.31 4.81
N PHE A 376 -4.73 -2.35 5.64
CA PHE A 376 -4.77 -0.94 5.30
C PHE A 376 -3.98 -0.14 6.34
N ASP A 377 -2.69 0.06 6.07
CA ASP A 377 -1.79 0.93 6.82
C ASP A 377 -1.33 2.07 5.90
N PRO A 378 -1.74 3.32 6.16
CA PRO A 378 -1.44 4.43 5.27
C PRO A 378 -0.01 4.94 5.36
N PHE A 379 0.82 4.47 6.31
CA PHE A 379 2.12 5.07 6.54
C PHE A 379 3.15 4.71 5.45
N PRO A 380 3.72 5.72 4.72
CA PRO A 380 4.69 5.46 3.66
C PRO A 380 6.10 5.29 4.25
N TRP A 381 6.43 4.10 4.73
CA TRP A 381 7.73 3.81 5.32
C TRP A 381 8.88 4.04 4.33
N GLN A 382 9.92 4.75 4.74
CA GLN A 382 11.10 4.98 3.88
C GLN A 382 11.79 3.67 3.48
N SER A 383 11.75 2.65 4.33
CA SER A 383 12.27 1.30 4.03
C SER A 383 11.60 0.67 2.81
N PHE A 384 10.31 0.95 2.57
CA PHE A 384 9.62 0.50 1.37
C PHE A 384 10.27 1.07 0.10
N ALA A 385 10.54 2.39 0.09
CA ALA A 385 11.18 3.05 -1.04
C ALA A 385 12.60 2.53 -1.27
N VAL A 386 13.37 2.32 -0.19
CA VAL A 386 14.72 1.76 -0.29
C VAL A 386 14.69 0.38 -0.94
N TRP A 387 13.83 -0.52 -0.48
CA TRP A 387 13.71 -1.86 -1.06
C TRP A 387 13.27 -1.79 -2.53
N MET A 388 12.23 -1.03 -2.85
CA MET A 388 11.75 -0.87 -4.23
C MET A 388 12.85 -0.37 -5.18
N MET A 389 13.65 0.63 -4.77
CA MET A 389 14.75 1.14 -5.58
C MET A 389 15.85 0.10 -5.85
N THR A 390 16.08 -0.83 -4.92
CA THR A 390 17.05 -1.91 -5.17
C THR A 390 16.55 -2.90 -6.21
N GLN A 391 15.24 -3.05 -6.38
CA GLN A 391 14.63 -3.92 -7.39
C GLN A 391 14.53 -3.26 -8.78
N MET A 392 14.71 -1.94 -8.87
CA MET A 392 14.65 -1.17 -10.11
C MET A 392 15.97 -1.17 -10.91
N ARG A 393 16.99 -1.91 -10.48
CA ARG A 393 18.31 -1.98 -11.14
C ARG A 393 18.31 -2.85 -12.36
#